data_d3b72b3c25fe95e74a1b8dd5162a5294
#
_entry.id   d3b72b3c25fe95e74a1b8dd5162a5294
#
_cell.length_a   1.000
_cell.length_b   1.000
_cell.length_c   1.000
_cell.angle_alpha   90.00
_cell.angle_beta   90.00
_cell.angle_gamma   90.00
#
_symmetry.space_group_name_H-M   'P 1'
#
loop_
_entity.id
_entity.type
_entity.pdbx_description
1 polymer ?
#
loop_
_entity_poly.entity_id
_entity_poly.type
_entity_poly.pdbx_seq_one_letter_code
_entity_poly.pdbx_strand_id
1 'polypeptide(L)'
;MAFITNEDMHESKFIKPCTPELALSVGQNLRWEDRREVEQNSGYCAEAVIIQSYYNSAYGNCVYFEVPNGKAAGVAGVTPQNIIWMLCTEASTEYPHTFVREARRWVNSLPNTYVFNHADMRNEAHIKLLKLLGFKFIRYHVKNGVPLIEFIKLCATP
;
A
#
# COMPACT_ATOMS: atom_id res chain seq x y z
N MET A 1 -11.89 -13.04 -9.82
CA MET A 1 -10.97 -12.22 -9.04
C MET A 1 -10.68 -12.96 -7.74
N ALA A 2 -9.44 -13.31 -7.52
CA ALA A 2 -9.07 -14.00 -6.30
C ALA A 2 -8.72 -12.98 -5.22
N PHE A 3 -9.09 -13.28 -4.02
CA PHE A 3 -8.80 -12.46 -2.84
C PHE A 3 -7.74 -13.17 -2.02
N ILE A 4 -7.14 -12.46 -1.08
CA ILE A 4 -6.35 -13.14 -0.04
C ILE A 4 -7.29 -14.15 0.62
N THR A 5 -6.88 -15.41 0.58
CA THR A 5 -7.72 -16.48 1.16
C THR A 5 -7.68 -16.39 2.68
N ASN A 6 -8.68 -16.97 3.33
CA ASN A 6 -8.68 -17.08 4.78
C ASN A 6 -7.44 -17.85 5.28
N GLU A 7 -6.94 -18.78 4.50
CA GLU A 7 -5.73 -19.52 4.82
C GLU A 7 -4.49 -18.63 4.85
N ASP A 8 -4.32 -17.80 3.81
CA ASP A 8 -3.18 -16.85 3.75
C ASP A 8 -3.22 -15.89 4.95
N MET A 9 -4.41 -15.49 5.38
CA MET A 9 -4.59 -14.59 6.50
C MET A 9 -4.36 -15.27 7.84
N HIS A 10 -4.69 -16.57 7.97
CA HIS A 10 -4.44 -17.35 9.18
C HIS A 10 -2.95 -17.64 9.38
N GLU A 11 -2.18 -17.74 8.29
CA GLU A 11 -0.74 -17.97 8.38
C GLU A 11 0.02 -16.73 8.84
N SER A 12 -0.51 -15.52 8.60
CA SER A 12 0.13 -14.29 9.03
C SER A 12 -0.65 -13.61 10.16
N LYS A 13 -0.02 -13.51 11.31
CA LYS A 13 -0.56 -12.74 12.43
C LYS A 13 -0.39 -11.22 12.26
N PHE A 14 0.30 -10.78 11.22
CA PHE A 14 0.58 -9.37 10.96
C PHE A 14 -0.24 -8.78 9.82
N ILE A 15 -0.96 -9.61 9.05
CA ILE A 15 -1.86 -9.15 7.99
C ILE A 15 -3.29 -9.48 8.41
N LYS A 16 -4.15 -8.45 8.38
CA LYS A 16 -5.56 -8.60 8.76
C LYS A 16 -6.46 -7.94 7.71
N PRO A 17 -7.73 -8.37 7.59
CA PRO A 17 -8.68 -7.63 6.76
C PRO A 17 -8.80 -6.20 7.27
N CYS A 18 -8.81 -5.24 6.35
CA CYS A 18 -9.00 -3.85 6.72
C CYS A 18 -10.49 -3.56 6.95
N THR A 19 -10.76 -2.62 7.84
CA THR A 19 -12.09 -2.04 8.07
C THR A 19 -12.00 -0.53 7.87
N PRO A 20 -13.13 0.16 7.67
CA PRO A 20 -13.10 1.62 7.57
C PRO A 20 -12.46 2.29 8.79
N GLU A 21 -12.71 1.75 9.98
CA GLU A 21 -12.16 2.30 11.23
C GLU A 21 -10.65 2.16 11.28
N LEU A 22 -10.12 1.00 10.88
CA LEU A 22 -8.67 0.76 10.81
C LEU A 22 -8.01 1.65 9.75
N ALA A 23 -8.65 1.79 8.59
CA ALA A 23 -8.15 2.68 7.53
C ALA A 23 -8.08 4.13 8.02
N LEU A 24 -9.12 4.61 8.68
CA LEU A 24 -9.14 5.97 9.23
C LEU A 24 -8.03 6.17 10.27
N SER A 25 -7.86 5.20 11.17
CA SER A 25 -6.81 5.26 12.19
C SER A 25 -5.42 5.38 11.58
N VAL A 26 -5.14 4.61 10.53
CA VAL A 26 -3.87 4.71 9.81
C VAL A 26 -3.75 6.07 9.11
N GLY A 27 -4.82 6.53 8.46
CA GLY A 27 -4.84 7.84 7.78
C GLY A 27 -4.53 9.01 8.71
N GLN A 28 -4.96 8.92 9.97
CA GLN A 28 -4.69 9.92 10.99
C GLN A 28 -3.25 9.91 11.50
N ASN A 29 -2.52 8.81 11.27
CA ASN A 29 -1.18 8.57 11.82
C ASN A 29 -0.12 8.27 10.74
N LEU A 30 -0.33 8.75 9.54
CA LEU A 30 0.61 8.52 8.43
C LEU A 30 1.97 9.14 8.71
N ARG A 31 3.02 8.51 8.17
CA ARG A 31 4.32 9.17 8.04
C ARG A 31 4.13 10.48 7.28
N TRP A 32 4.94 11.48 7.63
CA TRP A 32 4.84 12.78 6.98
C TRP A 32 4.97 12.68 5.45
N GLU A 33 5.90 11.87 4.97
CA GLU A 33 6.15 11.70 3.53
C GLU A 33 4.95 11.10 2.81
N ASP A 34 4.28 10.14 3.44
CA ASP A 34 3.08 9.51 2.86
C ASP A 34 1.91 10.48 2.86
N ARG A 35 1.74 11.25 3.92
CA ARG A 35 0.70 12.28 3.98
C ARG A 35 0.91 13.33 2.89
N ARG A 36 2.14 13.83 2.76
CA ARG A 36 2.47 14.82 1.72
C ARG A 36 2.17 14.28 0.32
N GLU A 37 2.59 13.04 0.03
CA GLU A 37 2.38 12.42 -1.28
C GLU A 37 0.89 12.35 -1.61
N VAL A 38 0.09 11.85 -0.69
CA VAL A 38 -1.35 11.68 -0.89
C VAL A 38 -2.05 13.03 -1.04
N GLU A 39 -1.74 13.98 -0.18
CA GLU A 39 -2.43 15.27 -0.16
C GLU A 39 -2.06 16.13 -1.37
N GLN A 40 -0.81 16.12 -1.80
CA GLN A 40 -0.39 16.86 -2.99
C GLN A 40 -0.89 16.23 -4.28
N ASN A 41 -0.97 14.90 -4.34
CA ASN A 41 -1.49 14.21 -5.53
C ASN A 41 -2.99 14.36 -5.70
N SER A 42 -3.74 14.30 -4.61
CA SER A 42 -5.20 14.26 -4.67
C SER A 42 -5.86 15.63 -4.50
N GLY A 43 -5.21 16.55 -3.79
CA GLY A 43 -5.82 17.79 -3.35
C GLY A 43 -6.77 17.64 -2.19
N TYR A 44 -6.87 16.45 -1.58
CA TYR A 44 -7.73 16.16 -0.44
C TYR A 44 -6.89 15.74 0.76
N CYS A 45 -7.47 15.83 1.98
CA CYS A 45 -6.78 15.37 3.17
C CYS A 45 -6.58 13.85 3.14
N ALA A 46 -5.52 13.39 3.79
CA ALA A 46 -5.15 11.98 3.78
C ALA A 46 -6.26 11.07 4.32
N GLU A 47 -6.99 11.53 5.35
CA GLU A 47 -8.08 10.77 5.94
C GLU A 47 -9.20 10.49 4.92
N ALA A 48 -9.56 11.48 4.10
CA ALA A 48 -10.56 11.32 3.05
C ALA A 48 -10.06 10.37 1.96
N VAL A 49 -8.79 10.52 1.57
CA VAL A 49 -8.21 9.68 0.50
C VAL A 49 -8.14 8.22 0.91
N ILE A 50 -7.70 7.92 2.14
CA ILE A 50 -7.58 6.53 2.58
C ILE A 50 -8.94 5.84 2.70
N ILE A 51 -9.96 6.57 3.15
CA ILE A 51 -11.31 6.03 3.22
C ILE A 51 -11.86 5.77 1.81
N GLN A 52 -11.68 6.71 0.90
CA GLN A 52 -12.09 6.51 -0.50
C GLN A 52 -11.35 5.34 -1.13
N SER A 53 -10.05 5.23 -0.90
CA SER A 53 -9.25 4.13 -1.41
C SER A 53 -9.71 2.78 -0.85
N TYR A 54 -10.08 2.74 0.43
CA TYR A 54 -10.66 1.56 1.04
C TYR A 54 -11.93 1.12 0.29
N TYR A 55 -12.87 2.03 0.08
CA TYR A 55 -14.12 1.69 -0.60
C TYR A 55 -13.94 1.42 -2.10
N ASN A 56 -12.93 1.99 -2.73
CA ASN A 56 -12.62 1.73 -4.14
C ASN A 56 -11.85 0.43 -4.36
N SER A 57 -11.29 -0.16 -3.31
CA SER A 57 -10.57 -1.42 -3.44
C SER A 57 -11.53 -2.56 -3.71
N ALA A 58 -11.09 -3.53 -4.50
CA ALA A 58 -11.88 -4.71 -4.77
C ALA A 58 -12.22 -5.41 -3.46
N TYR A 59 -13.45 -5.93 -3.36
CA TYR A 59 -13.94 -6.59 -2.15
C TYR A 59 -12.96 -7.67 -1.68
N GLY A 60 -12.58 -7.61 -0.40
CA GLY A 60 -11.61 -8.52 0.20
C GLY A 60 -10.17 -8.22 -0.13
N ASN A 61 -9.89 -7.17 -0.91
CA ASN A 61 -8.54 -6.85 -1.38
C ASN A 61 -7.96 -5.59 -0.72
N CYS A 62 -8.37 -5.31 0.50
CA CYS A 62 -7.80 -4.25 1.34
C CYS A 62 -7.37 -4.86 2.66
N VAL A 63 -6.10 -4.70 2.98
CA VAL A 63 -5.47 -5.31 4.16
C VAL A 63 -4.86 -4.26 5.06
N TYR A 64 -4.72 -4.64 6.33
CA TYR A 64 -4.13 -3.86 7.39
C TYR A 64 -2.92 -4.62 7.92
N PHE A 65 -1.81 -3.91 8.08
CA PHE A 65 -0.57 -4.51 8.59
C PHE A 65 -0.31 -4.07 10.02
N GLU A 66 0.07 -5.03 10.85
CA GLU A 66 0.60 -4.77 12.20
C GLU A 66 2.09 -5.13 12.25
N VAL A 67 2.76 -4.62 13.24
CA VAL A 67 4.16 -4.97 13.58
C VAL A 67 4.21 -5.60 14.97
N PRO A 68 5.36 -6.19 15.37
CA PRO A 68 5.42 -7.00 16.61
C PRO A 68 4.97 -6.31 17.89
N ASN A 69 5.06 -4.97 17.99
CA ASN A 69 4.58 -4.25 19.18
C ASN A 69 3.06 -4.00 19.15
N GLY A 70 2.33 -4.53 18.18
CA GLY A 70 0.88 -4.36 18.05
C GLY A 70 0.43 -3.08 17.39
N LYS A 71 1.37 -2.21 17.00
CA LYS A 71 1.02 -0.96 16.32
C LYS A 71 0.67 -1.20 14.85
N ALA A 72 -0.20 -0.35 14.32
CA ALA A 72 -0.53 -0.31 12.92
C ALA A 72 0.68 0.15 12.09
N ALA A 73 1.05 -0.62 11.08
CA ALA A 73 2.15 -0.26 10.19
C ALA A 73 1.66 0.32 8.86
N GLY A 74 0.48 -0.07 8.40
CA GLY A 74 -0.05 0.43 7.16
C GLY A 74 -1.34 -0.21 6.73
N VAL A 75 -1.89 0.34 5.66
CA VAL A 75 -3.07 -0.18 4.95
C VAL A 75 -2.74 -0.22 3.47
N ALA A 76 -3.15 -1.27 2.79
CA ALA A 76 -2.91 -1.44 1.37
C ALA A 76 -4.12 -2.06 0.70
N GLY A 77 -4.30 -1.76 -0.58
CA GLY A 77 -5.38 -2.32 -1.36
C GLY A 77 -5.10 -2.28 -2.85
N VAL A 78 -5.98 -2.91 -3.61
CA VAL A 78 -5.96 -2.90 -5.07
C VAL A 78 -7.36 -2.62 -5.57
N THR A 79 -7.50 -1.66 -6.48
CA THR A 79 -8.78 -1.33 -7.08
C THR A 79 -9.15 -2.32 -8.20
N PRO A 80 -10.42 -2.34 -8.66
CA PRO A 80 -10.79 -3.15 -9.81
C PRO A 80 -10.02 -2.82 -11.10
N GLN A 81 -9.39 -1.66 -11.18
CA GLN A 81 -8.58 -1.23 -12.30
C GLN A 81 -7.10 -1.61 -12.17
N ASN A 82 -6.75 -2.48 -11.24
CA ASN A 82 -5.37 -2.92 -10.97
C ASN A 82 -4.46 -1.83 -10.36
N ILE A 83 -5.04 -0.79 -9.79
CA ILE A 83 -4.27 0.27 -9.11
C ILE A 83 -3.99 -0.19 -7.69
N ILE A 84 -2.70 -0.42 -7.40
CA ILE A 84 -2.25 -0.79 -6.06
C ILE A 84 -1.89 0.47 -5.27
N TRP A 85 -2.24 0.49 -3.98
CA TRP A 85 -1.89 1.59 -3.09
C TRP A 85 -1.50 1.05 -1.72
N MET A 86 -0.65 1.80 -1.04
CA MET A 86 -0.24 1.49 0.33
C MET A 86 0.13 2.78 1.04
N LEU A 87 -0.38 2.95 2.25
CA LEU A 87 -0.10 4.10 3.11
C LEU A 87 0.39 3.61 4.46
N CYS A 88 1.50 4.17 4.95
CA CYS A 88 2.22 3.66 6.10
C CYS A 88 2.33 4.67 7.23
N THR A 89 2.46 4.14 8.43
CA THR A 89 2.79 4.88 9.65
C THR A 89 4.29 4.74 9.94
N GLU A 90 4.78 5.47 10.95
CA GLU A 90 6.18 5.32 11.39
C GLU A 90 6.49 3.92 11.88
N ALA A 91 5.50 3.17 12.37
CA ALA A 91 5.71 1.80 12.84
C ALA A 91 6.28 0.88 11.76
N SER A 92 6.02 1.17 10.48
CA SER A 92 6.57 0.40 9.37
C SER A 92 8.10 0.48 9.30
N THR A 93 8.67 1.59 9.75
CA THR A 93 10.12 1.81 9.76
C THR A 93 10.79 1.32 11.03
N GLU A 94 10.02 1.13 12.10
CA GLU A 94 10.52 0.58 13.37
C GLU A 94 10.81 -0.93 13.27
N TYR A 95 10.05 -1.65 12.43
CA TYR A 95 10.18 -3.08 12.22
C TYR A 95 10.26 -3.40 10.73
N PRO A 96 11.33 -2.94 10.05
CA PRO A 96 11.38 -3.01 8.58
C PRO A 96 11.39 -4.43 8.04
N HIS A 97 12.05 -5.37 8.71
CA HIS A 97 12.10 -6.75 8.24
C HIS A 97 10.73 -7.41 8.28
N THR A 98 10.00 -7.26 9.38
CA THR A 98 8.64 -7.79 9.49
C THR A 98 7.73 -7.15 8.46
N PHE A 99 7.77 -5.82 8.36
CA PHE A 99 6.88 -5.11 7.45
C PHE A 99 7.12 -5.49 5.99
N VAL A 100 8.38 -5.49 5.54
CA VAL A 100 8.72 -5.83 4.14
C VAL A 100 8.36 -7.28 3.83
N ARG A 101 8.63 -8.21 4.75
CA ARG A 101 8.27 -9.62 4.59
C ARG A 101 6.77 -9.80 4.38
N GLU A 102 5.96 -9.15 5.22
CA GLU A 102 4.51 -9.27 5.16
C GLU A 102 3.94 -8.54 3.95
N ALA A 103 4.45 -7.36 3.61
CA ALA A 103 4.05 -6.65 2.40
C ALA A 103 4.37 -7.47 1.14
N ARG A 104 5.52 -8.13 1.10
CA ARG A 104 5.90 -9.02 -0.01
C ARG A 104 4.96 -10.22 -0.09
N ARG A 105 4.60 -10.82 1.05
CA ARG A 105 3.63 -11.92 1.11
C ARG A 105 2.30 -11.49 0.50
N TRP A 106 1.81 -10.31 0.88
CA TRP A 106 0.56 -9.79 0.36
C TRP A 106 0.62 -9.55 -1.15
N VAL A 107 1.66 -8.85 -1.62
CA VAL A 107 1.81 -8.57 -3.05
C VAL A 107 1.90 -9.86 -3.86
N ASN A 108 2.62 -10.86 -3.37
CA ASN A 108 2.77 -12.15 -4.06
C ASN A 108 1.48 -12.99 -4.04
N SER A 109 0.53 -12.68 -3.16
CA SER A 109 -0.76 -13.36 -3.08
C SER A 109 -1.82 -12.76 -4.01
N LEU A 110 -1.53 -11.61 -4.63
CA LEU A 110 -2.51 -10.91 -5.46
C LEU A 110 -2.84 -11.71 -6.73
N PRO A 111 -4.14 -11.83 -7.06
CA PRO A 111 -4.58 -12.62 -8.21
C PRO A 111 -4.49 -11.85 -9.53
N ASN A 112 -4.16 -10.58 -9.47
CA ASN A 112 -4.11 -9.69 -10.62
C ASN A 112 -3.00 -10.12 -11.58
N THR A 113 -3.21 -9.98 -12.89
CA THR A 113 -2.17 -10.21 -13.89
C THR A 113 -1.04 -9.20 -13.71
N TYR A 114 -1.40 -7.98 -13.36
CA TYR A 114 -0.45 -6.91 -13.05
C TYR A 114 -1.08 -5.91 -12.09
N VAL A 115 -0.24 -5.17 -11.38
CA VAL A 115 -0.65 -4.04 -10.55
C VAL A 115 0.29 -2.87 -10.82
N PHE A 116 -0.23 -1.66 -10.75
CA PHE A 116 0.54 -0.47 -11.08
C PHE A 116 0.06 0.74 -10.29
N ASN A 117 0.87 1.75 -10.26
CA ASN A 117 0.53 3.10 -9.78
C ASN A 117 1.73 4.02 -10.09
N HIS A 118 1.68 5.22 -9.57
CA HIS A 118 2.81 6.13 -9.56
C HIS A 118 3.13 6.55 -8.12
N ALA A 119 4.37 6.95 -7.89
CA ALA A 119 4.87 7.36 -6.58
C ALA A 119 5.60 8.67 -6.67
N ASP A 120 5.52 9.47 -5.60
CA ASP A 120 6.29 10.69 -5.45
C ASP A 120 7.77 10.32 -5.26
N MET A 121 8.63 10.77 -6.17
CA MET A 121 10.06 10.44 -6.13
C MET A 121 10.75 11.01 -4.89
N ARG A 122 10.17 12.01 -4.24
CA ARG A 122 10.71 12.60 -3.01
C ARG A 122 10.44 11.73 -1.78
N ASN A 123 9.49 10.80 -1.87
CA ASN A 123 9.20 9.85 -0.80
C ASN A 123 10.17 8.67 -0.92
N GLU A 124 11.39 8.86 -0.42
CA GLU A 124 12.48 7.88 -0.57
C GLU A 124 12.15 6.53 0.08
N ALA A 125 11.48 6.55 1.22
CA ALA A 125 11.07 5.31 1.89
C ALA A 125 10.10 4.51 1.04
N HIS A 126 9.16 5.18 0.37
CA HIS A 126 8.22 4.53 -0.54
C HIS A 126 8.94 3.93 -1.75
N ILE A 127 9.85 4.70 -2.37
CA ILE A 127 10.63 4.21 -3.51
C ILE A 127 11.46 2.97 -3.11
N LYS A 128 12.11 3.01 -1.97
CA LYS A 128 12.88 1.88 -1.45
C LYS A 128 12.00 0.65 -1.23
N LEU A 129 10.83 0.85 -0.64
CA LEU A 129 9.87 -0.24 -0.41
C LEU A 129 9.44 -0.88 -1.73
N LEU A 130 9.10 -0.08 -2.74
CA LEU A 130 8.69 -0.58 -4.04
C LEU A 130 9.77 -1.46 -4.68
N LYS A 131 11.05 -1.06 -4.58
CA LYS A 131 12.17 -1.87 -5.06
C LYS A 131 12.25 -3.20 -4.32
N LEU A 132 12.11 -3.18 -2.99
CA LEU A 132 12.16 -4.39 -2.18
C LEU A 132 11.00 -5.34 -2.45
N LEU A 133 9.85 -4.82 -2.89
CA LEU A 133 8.67 -5.60 -3.25
C LEU A 133 8.73 -6.13 -4.70
N GLY A 134 9.75 -5.77 -5.46
CA GLY A 134 9.95 -6.28 -6.82
C GLY A 134 9.23 -5.49 -7.90
N PHE A 135 8.81 -4.26 -7.62
CA PHE A 135 8.23 -3.39 -8.64
C PHE A 135 9.31 -2.86 -9.58
N LYS A 136 8.93 -2.67 -10.84
CA LYS A 136 9.77 -2.05 -11.86
C LYS A 136 9.31 -0.63 -12.13
N PHE A 137 10.27 0.28 -12.26
CA PHE A 137 9.99 1.67 -12.63
C PHE A 137 10.06 1.79 -14.15
N ILE A 138 9.00 2.36 -14.74
CA ILE A 138 8.84 2.36 -16.20
C ILE A 138 8.91 3.75 -16.82
N ARG A 139 8.45 4.77 -16.13
CA ARG A 139 8.43 6.12 -16.69
C ARG A 139 8.31 7.13 -15.56
N TYR A 140 8.98 8.28 -15.73
CA TYR A 140 8.78 9.35 -14.79
C TYR A 140 8.24 10.60 -15.48
N HIS A 141 7.51 11.42 -14.73
CA HIS A 141 6.92 12.64 -15.22
C HIS A 141 6.72 13.62 -14.06
N VAL A 142 6.42 14.89 -14.41
CA VAL A 142 6.15 15.91 -13.43
C VAL A 142 4.66 16.28 -13.54
N LYS A 143 3.96 16.30 -12.41
CA LYS A 143 2.57 16.71 -12.33
C LYS A 143 2.42 17.75 -11.23
N ASN A 144 1.97 18.96 -11.58
CA ASN A 144 1.81 20.07 -10.63
C ASN A 144 3.09 20.36 -9.82
N GLY A 145 4.24 20.26 -10.48
CA GLY A 145 5.54 20.47 -9.83
C GLY A 145 6.04 19.28 -9.02
N VAL A 146 5.30 18.19 -8.92
CA VAL A 146 5.69 17.01 -8.17
C VAL A 146 6.32 15.97 -9.12
N PRO A 147 7.56 15.51 -8.84
CA PRO A 147 8.19 14.47 -9.64
C PRO A 147 7.59 13.10 -9.30
N LEU A 148 6.94 12.46 -10.26
CA LEU A 148 6.30 11.17 -10.11
C LEU A 148 6.99 10.11 -10.95
N ILE A 149 7.03 8.88 -10.45
CA ILE A 149 7.52 7.73 -11.20
C ILE A 149 6.44 6.65 -11.25
N GLU A 150 6.16 6.16 -12.47
CA GLU A 150 5.24 5.06 -12.65
C GLU A 150 5.95 3.74 -12.35
N PHE A 151 5.25 2.86 -11.65
CA PHE A 151 5.77 1.55 -11.33
C PHE A 151 4.73 0.47 -11.64
N ILE A 152 5.23 -0.73 -11.95
CA ILE A 152 4.41 -1.87 -12.30
C ILE A 152 5.04 -3.15 -11.76
N LYS A 153 4.19 -4.11 -11.41
CA LYS A 153 4.61 -5.47 -11.13
C LYS A 153 3.73 -6.43 -11.89
N LEU A 154 4.34 -7.30 -12.68
CA LEU A 154 3.65 -8.43 -13.28
C LEU A 154 3.51 -9.50 -12.19
N CYS A 155 2.27 -9.90 -11.93
CA CYS A 155 1.99 -10.92 -10.93
C CYS A 155 2.14 -12.30 -11.58
N ALA A 156 2.51 -13.30 -10.76
CA ALA A 156 2.65 -14.66 -11.26
C ALA A 156 1.30 -15.14 -11.80
N THR A 157 1.29 -15.63 -13.04
CA THR A 157 0.13 -16.34 -13.56
C THR A 157 0.10 -17.73 -12.96
N PRO A 158 -1.08 -18.20 -12.53
CA PRO A 158 -1.21 -19.57 -12.04
C PRO A 158 -0.91 -20.59 -13.12
#